data_69998bd556bc749bc2812511df45a8ca
#
_entry.id   69998bd556bc749bc2812511df45a8ca
#
_cell.length_a   1.000
_cell.length_b   1.000
_cell.length_c   1.000
_cell.angle_alpha   90.00
_cell.angle_beta   90.00
_cell.angle_gamma   90.00
#
_symmetry.space_group_name_H-M   'P 1'
#
loop_
_entity.id
_entity.type
_entity.pdbx_description
1 polymer ?
#
loop_
_entity_poly.entity_id
_entity_poly.type
_entity_poly.pdbx_seq_one_letter_code
_entity_poly.pdbx_strand_id
1 'polypeptide(L)' 'MLSLVLKQLNEEMAIYEFHPNAHVAYGIVELDRKSNVATVKEPLQDSEWHIVHALNKLEEYGSLKLFTKKDTIYWY' A
#
# COMPACT_ATOMS: atom_id res chain seq x y z
N MET A 1 -4.08 12.86 0.55
CA MET A 1 -4.10 11.95 1.70
C MET A 1 -4.35 10.53 1.26
N LEU A 2 -3.70 9.57 1.88
CA LEU A 2 -3.82 8.16 1.54
C LEU A 2 -3.84 7.35 2.83
N SER A 3 -4.81 6.47 2.99
CA SER A 3 -4.84 5.52 4.10
C SER A 3 -4.52 4.12 3.60
N LEU A 4 -3.68 3.42 4.33
CA LEU A 4 -3.30 2.03 4.05
C LEU A 4 -3.80 1.14 5.18
N VAL A 5 -4.41 0.02 4.83
CA VAL A 5 -4.91 -0.95 5.81
C VAL A 5 -4.37 -2.33 5.45
N LEU A 6 -3.64 -2.94 6.38
CA LEU A 6 -3.05 -4.27 6.18
C LEU A 6 -4.16 -5.32 6.14
N LYS A 7 -4.19 -6.11 5.08
CA LYS A 7 -5.17 -7.19 4.90
C LYS A 7 -4.57 -8.57 5.13
N GLN A 8 -3.33 -8.76 4.71
CA GLN A 8 -2.66 -10.04 4.84
C GLN A 8 -1.17 -9.84 4.95
N LEU A 9 -0.54 -10.59 5.83
CA LEU A 9 0.92 -10.56 6.01
C LEU A 9 1.41 -11.98 6.27
N ASN A 10 2.36 -12.43 5.45
CA ASN A 10 3.05 -13.69 5.68
C ASN A 10 4.52 -13.53 5.26
N GLU A 11 5.27 -14.63 5.24
CA GLU A 11 6.71 -14.56 4.92
C GLU A 11 6.99 -14.16 3.48
N GLU A 12 6.02 -14.34 2.58
CA GLU A 12 6.22 -14.10 1.15
C GLU A 12 5.64 -12.77 0.68
N MET A 13 4.56 -12.29 1.31
CA MET A 13 3.86 -11.11 0.82
C MET A 13 3.21 -10.29 1.94
N ALA A 14 2.95 -9.03 1.62
CA ALA A 14 2.11 -8.15 2.41
C ALA A 14 1.08 -7.52 1.47
N ILE A 15 -0.19 -7.59 1.84
CA ILE A 15 -1.30 -7.07 1.02
C ILE A 15 -1.99 -5.96 1.80
N TYR A 16 -2.17 -4.81 1.15
CA TYR A 16 -2.79 -3.63 1.74
C TYR A 16 -3.92 -3.13 0.86
N GLU A 17 -4.98 -2.64 1.51
CA GLU A 17 -5.96 -1.77 0.86
C GLU A 17 -5.43 -0.35 0.88
N PHE A 18 -5.58 0.39 -0.21
CA PHE A 18 -5.30 1.82 -0.20
C PHE A 18 -6.59 2.60 -0.44
N HIS A 19 -6.81 3.61 0.40
CA HIS A 19 -8.02 4.44 0.39
C HIS A 19 -7.63 5.89 0.11
N PRO A 20 -7.81 6.36 -1.13
CA PRO A 20 -7.47 7.74 -1.47
C PRO A 20 -8.42 8.72 -0.79
N ASN A 21 -7.85 9.77 -0.17
CA ASN A 21 -8.61 10.88 0.39
C ASN A 21 -9.76 10.46 1.31
N ALA A 22 -9.58 9.35 2.06
CA ALA A 22 -10.58 8.80 2.97
C ALA A 22 -11.87 8.35 2.27
N HIS A 23 -11.82 8.07 0.97
CA HIS A 23 -12.96 7.51 0.24
C HIS A 23 -13.25 6.07 0.68
N VAL A 24 -14.52 5.68 0.59
CA VAL A 24 -14.93 4.31 0.87
C VAL A 24 -14.36 3.35 -0.18
N ALA A 25 -14.33 3.78 -1.44
CA ALA A 25 -13.74 2.98 -2.51
C ALA A 25 -12.23 2.80 -2.26
N TYR A 26 -11.72 1.60 -2.56
CA TYR A 26 -10.33 1.29 -2.32
C TYR A 26 -9.77 0.38 -3.41
N GLY A 27 -8.44 0.41 -3.53
CA GLY A 27 -7.72 -0.53 -4.36
C GLY A 27 -6.85 -1.43 -3.52
N ILE A 28 -6.14 -2.37 -4.17
CA ILE A 28 -5.28 -3.33 -3.50
C ILE A 28 -3.87 -3.21 -4.05
N VAL A 29 -2.90 -3.13 -3.15
CA VAL A 29 -1.47 -3.18 -3.47
C VAL A 29 -0.82 -4.33 -2.72
N GLU A 30 0.21 -4.90 -3.30
CA GLU A 30 0.89 -6.07 -2.74
C GLU A 30 2.40 -5.87 -2.81
N LEU A 31 3.08 -6.26 -1.74
CA LEU A 31 4.53 -6.29 -1.70
C LEU A 31 5.01 -7.74 -1.76
N ASP A 32 5.92 -8.04 -2.71
CA ASP A 32 6.67 -9.27 -2.69
C ASP A 32 7.82 -9.09 -1.70
N ARG A 33 7.77 -9.80 -0.57
CA ARG A 33 8.74 -9.61 0.50
C ARG A 33 10.13 -10.14 0.17
N LYS A 34 10.23 -11.04 -0.81
CA LYS A 34 11.53 -11.58 -1.21
C LYS A 34 12.30 -10.58 -2.07
N SER A 35 11.63 -10.00 -3.06
CA SER A 35 12.26 -9.03 -3.96
C SER A 35 12.13 -7.59 -3.46
N ASN A 36 11.23 -7.34 -2.51
CA ASN A 36 10.87 -6.02 -2.01
C ASN A 36 10.30 -5.11 -3.11
N VAL A 37 9.56 -5.71 -4.03
CA VAL A 37 8.90 -5.00 -5.12
C VAL A 37 7.41 -4.95 -4.86
N ALA A 38 6.85 -3.73 -4.89
CA ALA A 38 5.42 -3.51 -4.71
C ALA A 38 4.74 -3.37 -6.06
N THR A 39 3.55 -3.97 -6.18
CA THR A 39 2.73 -3.88 -7.39
C THR A 39 1.28 -3.59 -7.02
N VAL A 40 0.55 -2.97 -7.95
CA VAL A 40 -0.88 -2.76 -7.76
C VAL A 40 -1.63 -3.99 -8.28
N LYS A 41 -2.54 -4.52 -7.46
CA LYS A 41 -3.36 -5.68 -7.83
C LYS A 41 -4.75 -5.25 -8.28
N GLU A 42 -5.35 -4.32 -7.57
CA GLU A 42 -6.64 -3.76 -7.96
C GLU A 42 -6.52 -2.24 -7.95
N PRO A 43 -6.36 -1.61 -9.12
CA PRO A 43 -6.23 -0.16 -9.20
C PRO A 43 -7.59 0.52 -9.02
N LEU A 44 -7.53 1.79 -8.65
CA LEU A 44 -8.70 2.67 -8.67
C LEU A 44 -8.52 3.69 -9.78
N GLN A 45 -9.62 4.00 -10.46
CA GLN A 45 -9.63 5.01 -11.51
C GLN A 45 -9.23 6.37 -10.93
N ASP A 46 -8.44 7.14 -11.67
CA ASP A 46 -8.02 8.50 -11.31
C ASP A 46 -7.25 8.58 -10.00
N SER A 47 -6.48 7.52 -9.68
CA SER A 47 -5.74 7.44 -8.42
C SER A 47 -4.25 7.14 -8.62
N GLU A 48 -3.68 7.54 -9.75
CA GLU A 48 -2.29 7.21 -10.10
C GLU A 48 -1.30 7.72 -9.04
N TRP A 49 -1.48 8.94 -8.55
CA TRP A 49 -0.60 9.49 -7.51
C TRP A 49 -0.73 8.73 -6.20
N HIS A 50 -1.94 8.33 -5.84
CA HIS A 50 -2.16 7.53 -4.63
C HIS A 50 -1.50 6.16 -4.76
N ILE A 51 -1.59 5.55 -5.95
CA ILE A 51 -0.94 4.27 -6.22
C ILE A 51 0.57 4.38 -6.06
N VAL A 52 1.19 5.41 -6.64
CA VAL A 52 2.63 5.62 -6.54
C VAL A 52 3.06 5.73 -5.07
N HIS A 53 2.34 6.54 -4.29
CA HIS A 53 2.65 6.71 -2.87
C HIS A 53 2.45 5.40 -2.08
N ALA A 54 1.39 4.64 -2.41
CA ALA A 54 1.14 3.37 -1.76
C ALA A 54 2.26 2.37 -2.05
N LEU A 55 2.68 2.24 -3.31
CA LEU A 55 3.75 1.32 -3.68
C LEU A 55 5.07 1.70 -3.01
N ASN A 56 5.41 2.98 -2.99
CA ASN A 56 6.62 3.46 -2.34
C ASN A 56 6.60 3.15 -0.84
N LYS A 57 5.44 3.33 -0.21
CA LYS A 57 5.31 3.09 1.23
C LYS A 57 5.45 1.61 1.56
N LEU A 58 4.87 0.73 0.74
CA LEU A 58 5.01 -0.71 0.93
C LEU A 58 6.48 -1.14 0.83
N GLU A 59 7.22 -0.59 -0.13
CA GLU A 59 8.64 -0.90 -0.27
C GLU A 59 9.44 -0.38 0.91
N GLU A 60 9.04 0.76 1.47
CA GLU A 60 9.64 1.29 2.69
C GLU A 60 9.39 0.34 3.87
N TYR A 61 8.15 -0.14 4.04
CA TYR A 61 7.83 -1.11 5.08
C TYR A 61 8.69 -2.36 4.94
N GLY A 62 8.83 -2.86 3.71
CA GLY A 62 9.63 -4.04 3.44
C GLY A 62 11.09 -3.85 3.79
N SER A 63 11.66 -2.70 3.45
CA SER A 63 13.04 -2.36 3.76
C SER A 63 13.29 -2.27 5.26
N LEU A 64 12.33 -1.72 6.00
CA LEU A 64 12.42 -1.58 7.46
C LEU A 64 11.95 -2.83 8.19
N LYS A 65 11.29 -3.75 7.50
CA LYS A 65 10.66 -4.96 8.07
C LYS A 65 9.63 -4.60 9.16
N LEU A 66 8.92 -3.49 8.94
CA LEU A 66 7.87 -3.00 9.83
C LEU A 66 6.59 -2.81 9.01
N PHE A 67 5.63 -3.71 9.21
CA PHE A 67 4.37 -3.68 8.49
C PHE A 67 3.27 -3.12 9.39
N THR A 68 3.00 -1.85 9.22
CA THR A 68 1.98 -1.14 10.00
C THR A 68 0.60 -1.64 9.63
N LYS A 69 -0.25 -1.90 10.63
CA LYS A 69 -1.62 -2.40 10.38
C LYS A 69 -2.49 -1.35 9.73
N LYS A 70 -2.30 -0.08 10.10
CA LYS A 70 -3.04 1.04 9.52
C LYS A 70 -2.14 2.26 9.53
N ASP A 71 -2.10 2.96 8.41
CA ASP A 71 -1.26 4.15 8.28
C ASP A 71 -1.97 5.18 7.43
N THR A 72 -1.70 6.46 7.71
CA THR A 72 -2.23 7.56 6.91
C THR A 72 -1.05 8.38 6.42
N ILE A 73 -0.97 8.56 5.12
CA ILE A 73 0.12 9.26 4.47
C ILE A 73 -0.42 10.58 3.93
N TYR A 74 0.29 11.66 4.28
CA TYR A 74 -0.03 13.00 3.80
C TYR A 74 1.09 13.48 2.89
N TRP A 75 0.70 14.16 1.80
CA TRP A 75 1.66 14.86 0.95
C TRP A 75 0.99 16.11 0.37
N TYR A 76 1.79 17.11 0.07
CA TYR A 76 1.31 18.37 -0.46
C TYR A 76 2.25 18.84 -1.57
#